data_a3194a080dd8f935d407b157d1600a24
#
_entry.id   a3194a080dd8f935d407b157d1600a24
#
_cell.length_a   1.000
_cell.length_b   1.000
_cell.length_c   1.000
_cell.angle_alpha   90.00
_cell.angle_beta   90.00
_cell.angle_gamma   90.00
#
_symmetry.space_group_name_H-M   'P 1'
#
loop_
_entity.id
_entity.type
_entity.pdbx_description
1 polymer ?
#
loop_
_entity_poly.entity_id
_entity_poly.type
_entity_poly.pdbx_seq_one_letter_code
_entity_poly.pdbx_strand_id
1 'polypeptide(L)'
;MTTDSGGGTDPARTIALLWGNRQLPRRGPRHALTSEQVIAAAVEIADVDKDLSPLSMRRVAESLGVGTMSLYTYVASRAELVEAMLDSVYGEAVARLDKLDEGGWRERLRGVAAVNWAMCLDHPWTLQIFTGRPPLGPNAIAKYDLELRVLDGIGLTDVEMDAAITLVHTHVEGVARRRVEAERAERLTGITDTQWWQAAAPALAEVFDPGRFPVADRVGRATGEAHQAAYDLEHEYVFGLDRLIDGLAALIREPTD
;
A
#
# COMPACT_ATOMS: atom_id res chain seq x y z
N MET A 1 21.97 -0.42 -4.37
CA MET A 1 20.86 -0.93 -3.55
C MET A 1 21.41 -1.17 -2.15
N THR A 2 21.32 -0.18 -1.30
CA THR A 2 21.59 -0.33 0.13
C THR A 2 20.27 -0.72 0.78
N THR A 3 20.10 -2.01 1.01
CA THR A 3 19.07 -2.53 1.90
C THR A 3 19.38 -1.96 3.29
N ASP A 4 18.66 -0.93 3.69
CA ASP A 4 18.60 -0.49 5.09
C ASP A 4 17.87 -1.60 5.86
N SER A 5 18.64 -2.65 6.17
CA SER A 5 18.20 -3.76 7.00
C SER A 5 17.87 -3.15 8.34
N GLY A 6 16.60 -3.15 8.72
CA GLY A 6 16.07 -2.56 9.94
C GLY A 6 16.99 -2.83 11.14
N GLY A 7 17.82 -1.84 11.47
CA GLY A 7 18.49 -1.78 12.75
C GLY A 7 17.40 -1.78 13.79
N GLY A 8 17.36 -2.83 14.61
CA GLY A 8 16.24 -3.19 15.46
C GLY A 8 15.71 -2.01 16.25
N THR A 9 14.56 -1.51 15.83
CA THR A 9 13.72 -0.69 16.69
C THR A 9 13.31 -1.57 17.88
N ASP A 10 13.41 -1.06 19.08
CA ASP A 10 12.84 -1.71 20.25
C ASP A 10 11.31 -1.75 20.06
N PRO A 11 10.68 -2.90 19.83
CA PRO A 11 9.25 -2.97 19.52
C PRO A 11 8.38 -2.36 20.63
N ALA A 12 8.79 -2.48 21.89
CA ALA A 12 8.05 -1.91 23.03
C ALA A 12 8.07 -0.38 22.96
N ARG A 13 9.18 0.21 22.55
CA ARG A 13 9.30 1.65 22.39
C ARG A 13 8.46 2.18 21.24
N THR A 14 8.48 1.50 20.09
CA THR A 14 7.65 1.89 18.93
C THR A 14 6.17 1.79 19.27
N ILE A 15 5.72 0.71 19.90
CA ILE A 15 4.34 0.57 20.39
C ILE A 15 3.98 1.71 21.33
N ALA A 16 4.85 2.03 22.31
CA ALA A 16 4.58 3.13 23.23
C ALA A 16 4.48 4.50 22.55
N LEU A 17 5.22 4.73 21.46
CA LEU A 17 5.10 5.92 20.62
C LEU A 17 3.74 5.94 19.92
N LEU A 18 3.41 4.89 19.19
CA LEU A 18 2.20 4.79 18.36
C LEU A 18 0.92 4.88 19.18
N TRP A 19 0.91 4.31 20.39
CA TRP A 19 -0.24 4.35 21.32
C TRP A 19 -0.28 5.59 22.22
N GLY A 20 0.58 6.59 21.99
CA GLY A 20 0.59 7.84 22.78
C GLY A 20 1.03 7.67 24.24
N ASN A 21 1.56 6.50 24.63
CA ASN A 21 1.98 6.18 25.98
C ASN A 21 3.40 6.71 26.32
N ARG A 22 4.02 7.45 25.40
CA ARG A 22 5.34 8.04 25.63
C ARG A 22 5.21 9.32 26.45
N GLN A 23 5.82 9.34 27.61
CA GLN A 23 5.94 10.56 28.40
C GLN A 23 6.90 11.53 27.70
N LEU A 24 6.35 12.47 26.92
CA LEU A 24 7.14 13.60 26.40
C LEU A 24 7.48 14.57 27.53
N PRO A 25 8.67 15.20 27.52
CA PRO A 25 9.03 16.21 28.51
C PRO A 25 8.02 17.36 28.51
N ARG A 26 7.33 17.57 29.63
CA ARG A 26 6.28 18.60 29.79
C ARG A 26 6.80 20.03 29.88
N ARG A 27 8.04 20.34 29.44
CA ARG A 27 8.63 21.70 29.54
C ARG A 27 8.97 22.26 28.17
N GLY A 28 8.11 23.15 27.68
CA GLY A 28 8.36 23.99 26.50
C GLY A 28 7.31 25.10 26.40
N PRO A 29 7.58 26.20 25.65
CA PRO A 29 6.61 27.24 25.35
C PRO A 29 5.36 26.71 24.67
N ARG A 30 4.26 27.48 24.68
CA ARG A 30 2.94 27.14 24.10
C ARG A 30 2.91 26.79 22.57
N HIS A 31 4.06 26.72 21.91
CA HIS A 31 4.26 26.34 20.49
C HIS A 31 5.26 25.16 20.37
N ALA A 32 5.25 24.24 21.33
CA ALA A 32 6.09 23.05 21.23
C ALA A 32 5.58 22.16 20.07
N LEU A 33 6.50 21.75 19.19
CA LEU A 33 6.28 20.74 18.16
C LEU A 33 5.64 19.49 18.76
N THR A 34 4.75 18.83 18.04
CA THR A 34 4.14 17.55 18.44
C THR A 34 4.63 16.39 17.59
N SER A 35 4.46 15.16 18.08
CA SER A 35 4.79 13.94 17.28
C SER A 35 3.97 13.90 16.00
N GLU A 36 2.68 14.28 16.09
CA GLU A 36 1.77 14.32 14.94
C GLU A 36 2.25 15.30 13.85
N GLN A 37 2.77 16.47 14.25
CA GLN A 37 3.33 17.44 13.30
C GLN A 37 4.60 16.91 12.63
N VAL A 38 5.45 16.18 13.36
CA VAL A 38 6.65 15.54 12.79
C VAL A 38 6.28 14.46 11.80
N ILE A 39 5.30 13.62 12.14
CA ILE A 39 4.80 12.54 11.29
C ILE A 39 4.15 13.12 10.03
N ALA A 40 3.25 14.11 10.17
CA ALA A 40 2.57 14.75 9.04
C ALA A 40 3.55 15.40 8.06
N ALA A 41 4.57 16.12 8.55
CA ALA A 41 5.61 16.69 7.68
C ALA A 41 6.42 15.63 6.95
N ALA A 42 6.67 14.49 7.58
CA ALA A 42 7.38 13.37 6.95
C ALA A 42 6.52 12.67 5.88
N VAL A 43 5.21 12.49 6.13
CA VAL A 43 4.25 11.98 5.14
C VAL A 43 4.20 12.91 3.93
N GLU A 44 4.02 14.22 4.14
CA GLU A 44 3.98 15.22 3.06
C GLU A 44 5.26 15.17 2.19
N ILE A 45 6.44 15.07 2.79
CA ILE A 45 7.70 14.93 2.05
C ILE A 45 7.70 13.66 1.20
N ALA A 46 7.28 12.53 1.76
CA ALA A 46 7.27 11.25 1.05
C ALA A 46 6.23 11.20 -0.08
N ASP A 47 5.08 11.85 0.11
CA ASP A 47 4.01 11.96 -0.90
C ASP A 47 4.43 12.84 -2.08
N VAL A 48 5.08 13.99 -1.82
CA VAL A 48 5.60 14.87 -2.87
C VAL A 48 6.66 14.17 -3.71
N ASP A 49 7.57 13.45 -3.07
CA ASP A 49 8.64 12.72 -3.77
C ASP A 49 8.14 11.39 -4.38
N LYS A 50 7.01 10.86 -3.91
CA LYS A 50 6.50 9.51 -4.19
C LYS A 50 7.54 8.42 -3.88
N ASP A 51 8.45 8.70 -2.96
CA ASP A 51 9.61 7.86 -2.64
C ASP A 51 10.07 8.09 -1.19
N LEU A 52 10.49 7.02 -0.51
CA LEU A 52 11.11 7.09 0.82
C LEU A 52 12.61 7.39 0.80
N SER A 53 13.28 7.20 -0.34
CA SER A 53 14.74 7.34 -0.42
C SER A 53 15.24 8.75 -0.04
N PRO A 54 14.55 9.86 -0.41
CA PRO A 54 14.95 11.20 -0.03
C PRO A 54 14.58 11.57 1.41
N LEU A 55 13.72 10.79 2.09
CA LEU A 55 13.29 11.08 3.45
C LEU A 55 14.46 10.92 4.43
N SER A 56 14.74 11.97 5.16
CA SER A 56 15.76 11.98 6.22
C SER A 56 15.34 12.84 7.39
N MET A 57 15.84 12.52 8.60
CA MET A 57 15.58 13.31 9.81
C MET A 57 15.97 14.78 9.62
N ARG A 58 17.03 15.06 8.86
CA ARG A 58 17.47 16.42 8.54
C ARG A 58 16.41 17.14 7.68
N ARG A 59 15.91 16.52 6.62
CA ARG A 59 14.93 17.12 5.72
C ARG A 59 13.60 17.41 6.42
N VAL A 60 13.15 16.52 7.30
CA VAL A 60 11.97 16.75 8.13
C VAL A 60 12.19 17.90 9.12
N ALA A 61 13.37 18.01 9.72
CA ALA A 61 13.71 19.13 10.60
C ALA A 61 13.74 20.48 9.85
N GLU A 62 14.29 20.47 8.64
CA GLU A 62 14.35 21.66 7.77
C GLU A 62 12.94 22.12 7.37
N SER A 63 12.01 21.20 7.01
CA SER A 63 10.63 21.55 6.68
C SER A 63 9.84 22.13 7.86
N LEU A 64 10.17 21.73 9.08
CA LEU A 64 9.54 22.22 10.31
C LEU A 64 10.25 23.45 10.91
N GLY A 65 11.37 23.89 10.33
CA GLY A 65 12.16 25.03 10.85
C GLY A 65 12.80 24.77 12.22
N VAL A 66 13.14 23.51 12.53
CA VAL A 66 13.75 23.11 13.82
C VAL A 66 15.12 22.45 13.61
N GLY A 67 15.89 22.33 14.69
CA GLY A 67 17.15 21.58 14.65
C GLY A 67 16.90 20.06 14.60
N THR A 68 17.70 19.32 13.82
CA THR A 68 17.57 17.86 13.67
C THR A 68 17.57 17.12 15.01
N MET A 69 18.36 17.57 15.99
CA MET A 69 18.41 16.97 17.31
C MET A 69 17.10 17.08 18.07
N SER A 70 16.26 18.09 17.77
CA SER A 70 14.95 18.26 18.39
C SER A 70 13.99 17.15 17.99
N LEU A 71 14.09 16.61 16.77
CA LEU A 71 13.22 15.52 16.29
C LEU A 71 13.44 14.23 17.07
N TYR A 72 14.66 13.95 17.50
CA TYR A 72 14.97 12.74 18.26
C TYR A 72 14.29 12.69 19.64
N THR A 73 13.71 13.83 20.09
CA THR A 73 12.84 13.87 21.27
C THR A 73 11.48 13.21 20.97
N TYR A 74 11.00 13.30 19.72
CA TYR A 74 9.69 12.81 19.28
C TYR A 74 9.77 11.40 18.69
N VAL A 75 10.73 11.16 17.83
CA VAL A 75 10.98 9.86 17.17
C VAL A 75 12.47 9.51 17.27
N ALA A 76 12.79 8.30 17.68
CA ALA A 76 14.17 7.93 18.00
C ALA A 76 15.04 7.62 16.78
N SER A 77 14.41 7.28 15.64
CA SER A 77 15.09 6.90 14.42
C SER A 77 14.21 7.15 13.20
N ARG A 78 14.84 7.11 12.01
CA ARG A 78 14.10 7.13 10.74
C ARG A 78 13.16 5.92 10.62
N ALA A 79 13.56 4.75 11.09
CA ALA A 79 12.72 3.56 11.05
C ALA A 79 11.46 3.72 11.92
N GLU A 80 11.61 4.23 13.15
CA GLU A 80 10.47 4.55 14.03
C GLU A 80 9.55 5.62 13.40
N LEU A 81 10.12 6.62 12.71
CA LEU A 81 9.36 7.62 11.97
C LEU A 81 8.54 6.98 10.84
N VAL A 82 9.14 6.11 10.04
CA VAL A 82 8.46 5.42 8.92
C VAL A 82 7.32 4.53 9.42
N GLU A 83 7.49 3.83 10.54
CA GLU A 83 6.40 3.06 11.15
C GLU A 83 5.26 3.97 11.62
N ALA A 84 5.57 5.14 12.20
CA ALA A 84 4.57 6.10 12.62
C ALA A 84 3.86 6.78 11.44
N MET A 85 4.57 7.05 10.35
CA MET A 85 3.98 7.53 9.09
C MET A 85 2.98 6.51 8.54
N LEU A 86 3.35 5.23 8.51
CA LEU A 86 2.48 4.16 8.02
C LEU A 86 1.21 4.04 8.86
N ASP A 87 1.33 4.05 10.20
CA ASP A 87 0.16 4.03 11.08
C ASP A 87 -0.73 5.26 10.87
N SER A 88 -0.15 6.45 10.64
CA SER A 88 -0.91 7.68 10.35
C SER A 88 -1.75 7.53 9.07
N VAL A 89 -1.17 7.01 8.00
CA VAL A 89 -1.86 6.75 6.72
C VAL A 89 -2.95 5.69 6.87
N TYR A 90 -2.73 4.67 7.70
CA TYR A 90 -3.79 3.72 8.05
C TYR A 90 -4.99 4.40 8.74
N GLY A 91 -4.77 5.48 9.48
CA GLY A 91 -5.86 6.28 10.05
C GLY A 91 -6.77 6.90 8.98
N GLU A 92 -6.23 7.29 7.83
CA GLU A 92 -7.01 7.78 6.69
C GLU A 92 -7.83 6.65 6.06
N ALA A 93 -7.23 5.45 5.93
CA ALA A 93 -7.93 4.27 5.45
C ALA A 93 -9.07 3.87 6.41
N VAL A 94 -8.85 3.90 7.73
CA VAL A 94 -9.88 3.67 8.76
C VAL A 94 -11.08 4.58 8.56
N ALA A 95 -10.87 5.88 8.34
CA ALA A 95 -11.96 6.83 8.12
C ALA A 95 -12.77 6.57 6.83
N ARG A 96 -12.19 5.88 5.86
CA ARG A 96 -12.87 5.44 4.62
C ARG A 96 -13.58 4.09 4.82
N LEU A 97 -12.94 3.14 5.50
CA LEU A 97 -13.48 1.80 5.80
C LEU A 97 -14.71 1.86 6.71
N ASP A 98 -14.72 2.75 7.70
CA ASP A 98 -15.83 2.94 8.64
C ASP A 98 -17.15 3.38 7.96
N LYS A 99 -17.08 3.76 6.69
CA LYS A 99 -18.23 4.16 5.87
C LYS A 99 -18.75 3.04 4.96
N LEU A 100 -18.14 1.85 5.00
CA LEU A 100 -18.50 0.71 4.14
C LEU A 100 -19.67 -0.11 4.73
N ASP A 101 -20.79 0.53 5.04
CA ASP A 101 -21.93 -0.12 5.71
C ASP A 101 -22.95 -0.73 4.75
N GLU A 102 -22.94 -0.39 3.46
CA GLU A 102 -23.96 -0.80 2.50
C GLU A 102 -23.54 -2.03 1.69
N GLY A 103 -24.52 -2.90 1.40
CA GLY A 103 -24.36 -4.05 0.52
C GLY A 103 -23.98 -5.35 1.23
N GLY A 104 -23.88 -6.42 0.43
CA GLY A 104 -23.43 -7.73 0.87
C GLY A 104 -21.91 -7.79 1.10
N TRP A 105 -21.42 -8.91 1.65
CA TRP A 105 -19.99 -9.06 1.94
C TRP A 105 -19.10 -8.88 0.69
N ARG A 106 -19.60 -9.25 -0.51
CA ARG A 106 -18.84 -9.09 -1.78
C ARG A 106 -18.62 -7.62 -2.13
N GLU A 107 -19.65 -6.79 -2.04
CA GLU A 107 -19.58 -5.35 -2.28
C GLU A 107 -18.68 -4.67 -1.26
N ARG A 108 -18.83 -5.04 0.02
CA ARG A 108 -17.99 -4.52 1.11
C ARG A 108 -16.52 -4.93 0.93
N LEU A 109 -16.23 -6.16 0.50
CA LEU A 109 -14.85 -6.61 0.24
C LEU A 109 -14.23 -5.88 -0.96
N ARG A 110 -15.02 -5.57 -2.01
CA ARG A 110 -14.57 -4.67 -3.09
C ARG A 110 -14.28 -3.27 -2.56
N GLY A 111 -15.08 -2.77 -1.62
CA GLY A 111 -14.84 -1.51 -0.92
C GLY A 111 -13.51 -1.52 -0.14
N VAL A 112 -13.23 -2.60 0.59
CA VAL A 112 -11.93 -2.80 1.27
C VAL A 112 -10.78 -2.75 0.27
N ALA A 113 -10.89 -3.48 -0.83
CA ALA A 113 -9.87 -3.46 -1.88
C ALA A 113 -9.69 -2.05 -2.48
N ALA A 114 -10.79 -1.32 -2.74
CA ALA A 114 -10.74 0.04 -3.28
C ALA A 114 -10.09 1.04 -2.31
N VAL A 115 -10.36 0.94 -1.00
CA VAL A 115 -9.69 1.78 0.01
C VAL A 115 -8.20 1.52 0.05
N ASN A 116 -7.77 0.25 0.03
CA ASN A 116 -6.35 -0.12 0.00
C ASN A 116 -5.67 0.30 -1.31
N TRP A 117 -6.37 0.17 -2.45
CA TRP A 117 -5.89 0.63 -3.74
C TRP A 117 -5.63 2.15 -3.72
N ALA A 118 -6.62 2.93 -3.27
CA ALA A 118 -6.49 4.38 -3.16
C ALA A 118 -5.33 4.76 -2.22
N MET A 119 -5.19 4.11 -1.06
CA MET A 119 -4.09 4.34 -0.14
C MET A 119 -2.72 4.10 -0.80
N CYS A 120 -2.56 3.03 -1.57
CA CYS A 120 -1.31 2.74 -2.28
C CYS A 120 -0.98 3.78 -3.36
N LEU A 121 -1.99 4.38 -4.01
CA LEU A 121 -1.79 5.41 -5.03
C LEU A 121 -1.61 6.81 -4.44
N ASP A 122 -2.33 7.13 -3.37
CA ASP A 122 -2.20 8.40 -2.64
C ASP A 122 -0.82 8.49 -1.95
N HIS A 123 -0.33 7.34 -1.40
CA HIS A 123 0.92 7.21 -0.66
C HIS A 123 1.83 6.11 -1.25
N PRO A 124 2.40 6.30 -2.47
CA PRO A 124 3.13 5.25 -3.18
C PRO A 124 4.35 4.71 -2.42
N TRP A 125 4.90 5.51 -1.52
CA TRP A 125 6.02 5.13 -0.66
C TRP A 125 5.67 3.98 0.31
N THR A 126 4.38 3.75 0.61
CA THR A 126 3.93 2.62 1.44
C THR A 126 4.30 1.27 0.82
N LEU A 127 4.29 1.19 -0.51
CA LEU A 127 4.69 0.01 -1.27
C LEU A 127 6.20 -0.29 -1.20
N GLN A 128 7.02 0.64 -0.71
CA GLN A 128 8.46 0.47 -0.53
C GLN A 128 8.81 -0.05 0.87
N ILE A 129 7.84 -0.03 1.79
CA ILE A 129 8.05 -0.52 3.15
C ILE A 129 7.97 -2.05 3.14
N PHE A 130 9.13 -2.69 3.28
CA PHE A 130 9.18 -4.13 3.43
C PHE A 130 8.98 -4.49 4.92
N THR A 131 7.75 -4.60 5.32
CA THR A 131 7.42 -5.03 6.68
C THR A 131 7.34 -6.54 6.73
N GLY A 132 8.43 -7.21 7.09
CA GLY A 132 8.40 -8.63 7.43
C GLY A 132 7.59 -8.92 8.72
N ARG A 133 7.07 -7.85 9.35
CA ARG A 133 6.24 -7.88 10.56
C ARG A 133 5.14 -6.84 10.44
N PRO A 134 3.90 -7.15 10.89
CA PRO A 134 2.80 -6.20 10.83
C PRO A 134 3.09 -4.99 11.75
N PRO A 135 2.72 -3.77 11.35
CA PRO A 135 2.73 -2.62 12.25
C PRO A 135 1.71 -2.84 13.37
N LEU A 136 2.08 -2.46 14.60
CA LEU A 136 1.25 -2.68 15.80
C LEU A 136 0.73 -1.36 16.37
N GLY A 137 0.46 -0.38 15.51
CA GLY A 137 -0.14 0.89 15.89
C GLY A 137 -1.66 0.81 16.03
N PRO A 138 -2.28 1.82 16.69
CA PRO A 138 -3.73 1.84 16.90
C PRO A 138 -4.53 1.88 15.61
N ASN A 139 -4.06 2.62 14.59
CA ASN A 139 -4.74 2.70 13.30
C ASN A 139 -4.56 1.40 12.49
N ALA A 140 -3.39 0.75 12.57
CA ALA A 140 -3.17 -0.54 11.95
C ALA A 140 -4.13 -1.60 12.50
N ILE A 141 -4.31 -1.65 13.83
CA ILE A 141 -5.25 -2.57 14.48
C ILE A 141 -6.70 -2.22 14.13
N ALA A 142 -7.07 -0.94 14.14
CA ALA A 142 -8.42 -0.51 13.77
C ALA A 142 -8.76 -0.83 12.30
N LYS A 143 -7.80 -0.61 11.38
CA LYS A 143 -7.94 -0.99 9.97
C LYS A 143 -8.18 -2.48 9.82
N TYR A 144 -7.36 -3.30 10.45
CA TYR A 144 -7.49 -4.76 10.42
C TYR A 144 -8.83 -5.24 10.97
N ASP A 145 -9.31 -4.68 12.11
CA ASP A 145 -10.62 -5.01 12.68
C ASP A 145 -11.78 -4.67 11.73
N LEU A 146 -11.76 -3.47 11.12
CA LEU A 146 -12.79 -3.05 10.15
C LEU A 146 -12.81 -3.94 8.90
N GLU A 147 -11.67 -4.35 8.40
CA GLU A 147 -11.55 -5.24 7.24
C GLU A 147 -12.07 -6.65 7.56
N LEU A 148 -11.76 -7.18 8.74
CA LEU A 148 -12.26 -8.48 9.19
C LEU A 148 -13.78 -8.48 9.38
N ARG A 149 -14.39 -7.40 9.89
CA ARG A 149 -15.86 -7.28 10.04
C ARG A 149 -16.62 -7.49 8.75
N VAL A 150 -15.99 -7.24 7.59
CA VAL A 150 -16.61 -7.50 6.28
C VAL A 150 -16.85 -9.00 6.05
N LEU A 151 -16.02 -9.85 6.65
CA LEU A 151 -16.02 -11.31 6.50
C LEU A 151 -16.59 -12.02 7.73
N ASP A 152 -16.89 -11.28 8.79
CA ASP A 152 -17.44 -11.87 10.02
C ASP A 152 -18.85 -12.41 9.82
N GLY A 153 -19.11 -13.59 10.34
CA GLY A 153 -20.43 -14.24 10.30
C GLY A 153 -20.88 -14.76 8.93
N ILE A 154 -20.02 -14.76 7.89
CA ILE A 154 -20.39 -15.24 6.54
C ILE A 154 -20.05 -16.72 6.29
N GLY A 155 -19.57 -17.45 7.30
CA GLY A 155 -19.27 -18.88 7.20
C GLY A 155 -17.77 -19.21 7.00
N LEU A 156 -16.88 -18.23 7.12
CA LEU A 156 -15.43 -18.44 7.22
C LEU A 156 -15.02 -18.63 8.69
N THR A 157 -13.98 -19.42 8.93
CA THR A 157 -13.29 -19.45 10.21
C THR A 157 -12.39 -18.21 10.39
N ASP A 158 -12.02 -17.88 11.63
CA ASP A 158 -11.14 -16.73 11.94
C ASP A 158 -9.81 -16.79 11.14
N VAL A 159 -9.23 -17.98 10.98
CA VAL A 159 -7.99 -18.20 10.21
C VAL A 159 -8.22 -17.98 8.71
N GLU A 160 -9.37 -18.38 8.18
CA GLU A 160 -9.74 -18.13 6.78
C GLU A 160 -10.03 -16.65 6.53
N MET A 161 -10.63 -15.94 7.50
CA MET A 161 -10.84 -14.49 7.41
C MET A 161 -9.51 -13.73 7.33
N ASP A 162 -8.55 -14.04 8.21
CA ASP A 162 -7.20 -13.44 8.18
C ASP A 162 -6.49 -13.72 6.84
N ALA A 163 -6.52 -14.97 6.38
CA ALA A 163 -5.93 -15.35 5.11
C ALA A 163 -6.61 -14.65 3.90
N ALA A 164 -7.93 -14.47 3.94
CA ALA A 164 -8.69 -13.80 2.89
C ALA A 164 -8.32 -12.31 2.79
N ILE A 165 -8.21 -11.60 3.91
CA ILE A 165 -7.75 -10.20 3.93
C ILE A 165 -6.32 -10.09 3.41
N THR A 166 -5.43 -10.98 3.86
CA THR A 166 -4.04 -11.03 3.36
C THR A 166 -3.99 -11.25 1.85
N LEU A 167 -4.84 -12.13 1.31
CA LEU A 167 -4.91 -12.41 -0.12
C LEU A 167 -5.36 -11.18 -0.92
N VAL A 168 -6.38 -10.46 -0.44
CA VAL A 168 -6.86 -9.20 -1.04
C VAL A 168 -5.75 -8.14 -1.02
N HIS A 169 -5.07 -7.94 0.12
CA HIS A 169 -3.95 -7.00 0.21
C HIS A 169 -2.84 -7.35 -0.78
N THR A 170 -2.43 -8.62 -0.84
CA THR A 170 -1.36 -9.07 -1.76
C THR A 170 -1.71 -8.78 -3.22
N HIS A 171 -2.96 -9.01 -3.62
CA HIS A 171 -3.43 -8.70 -4.97
C HIS A 171 -3.39 -7.19 -5.23
N VAL A 172 -4.00 -6.39 -4.36
CA VAL A 172 -4.08 -4.94 -4.48
C VAL A 172 -2.68 -4.31 -4.54
N GLU A 173 -1.81 -4.66 -3.58
CA GLU A 173 -0.44 -4.13 -3.53
C GLU A 173 0.39 -4.55 -4.75
N GLY A 174 0.21 -5.78 -5.24
CA GLY A 174 0.90 -6.29 -6.42
C GLY A 174 0.57 -5.49 -7.68
N VAL A 175 -0.70 -5.20 -7.93
CA VAL A 175 -1.12 -4.40 -9.08
C VAL A 175 -0.79 -2.92 -8.88
N ALA A 176 -1.02 -2.38 -7.66
CA ALA A 176 -0.68 -0.99 -7.34
C ALA A 176 0.82 -0.70 -7.52
N ARG A 177 1.69 -1.63 -7.12
CA ARG A 177 3.14 -1.52 -7.34
C ARG A 177 3.47 -1.39 -8.82
N ARG A 178 2.87 -2.22 -9.67
CA ARG A 178 3.07 -2.14 -11.13
C ARG A 178 2.57 -0.80 -11.68
N ARG A 179 1.45 -0.28 -11.18
CA ARG A 179 0.92 1.03 -11.57
C ARG A 179 1.88 2.15 -11.21
N VAL A 180 2.39 2.18 -9.98
CA VAL A 180 3.36 3.18 -9.52
C VAL A 180 4.67 3.11 -10.31
N GLU A 181 5.16 1.90 -10.61
CA GLU A 181 6.37 1.73 -11.43
C GLU A 181 6.17 2.16 -12.89
N ALA A 182 4.99 1.92 -13.48
CA ALA A 182 4.64 2.40 -14.81
C ALA A 182 4.65 3.94 -14.87
N GLU A 183 3.99 4.60 -13.90
CA GLU A 183 4.00 6.06 -13.79
C GLU A 183 5.41 6.63 -13.55
N ARG A 184 6.23 5.90 -12.77
CA ARG A 184 7.64 6.28 -12.58
C ARG A 184 8.43 6.18 -13.86
N ALA A 185 8.26 5.09 -14.63
CA ALA A 185 8.90 4.91 -15.93
C ALA A 185 8.51 6.01 -16.91
N GLU A 186 7.22 6.36 -16.98
CA GLU A 186 6.72 7.46 -17.80
C GLU A 186 7.37 8.81 -17.42
N ARG A 187 7.42 9.13 -16.13
CA ARG A 187 8.08 10.36 -15.65
C ARG A 187 9.57 10.43 -16.00
N LEU A 188 10.28 9.31 -15.98
CA LEU A 188 11.71 9.23 -16.26
C LEU A 188 12.03 9.25 -17.76
N THR A 189 11.19 8.63 -18.58
CA THR A 189 11.44 8.46 -20.01
C THR A 189 10.67 9.45 -20.89
N GLY A 190 9.60 10.05 -20.38
CA GLY A 190 8.64 10.85 -21.15
C GLY A 190 7.78 10.04 -22.12
N ILE A 191 7.78 8.70 -22.01
CA ILE A 191 7.08 7.79 -22.92
C ILE A 191 6.06 6.99 -22.11
N THR A 192 4.77 7.03 -22.53
CA THR A 192 3.72 6.22 -21.95
C THR A 192 3.88 4.73 -22.31
N ASP A 193 3.27 3.83 -21.54
CA ASP A 193 3.26 2.40 -21.85
C ASP A 193 2.66 2.11 -23.23
N THR A 194 1.64 2.83 -23.64
CA THR A 194 1.04 2.73 -24.98
C THR A 194 2.03 3.14 -26.07
N GLN A 195 2.73 4.26 -25.91
CA GLN A 195 3.75 4.72 -26.87
C GLN A 195 4.93 3.74 -26.94
N TRP A 196 5.36 3.24 -25.78
CA TRP A 196 6.40 2.21 -25.71
C TRP A 196 5.97 0.95 -26.47
N TRP A 197 4.74 0.48 -26.25
CA TRP A 197 4.22 -0.70 -26.94
C TRP A 197 4.11 -0.50 -28.46
N GLN A 198 3.62 0.66 -28.89
CA GLN A 198 3.54 1.01 -30.32
C GLN A 198 4.91 0.98 -31.02
N ALA A 199 5.97 1.33 -30.30
CA ALA A 199 7.33 1.25 -30.83
C ALA A 199 7.92 -0.18 -30.74
N ALA A 200 7.64 -0.91 -29.67
CA ALA A 200 8.23 -2.21 -29.39
C ALA A 200 7.57 -3.35 -30.17
N ALA A 201 6.25 -3.32 -30.37
CA ALA A 201 5.51 -4.40 -31.00
C ALA A 201 5.97 -4.71 -32.47
N PRO A 202 6.22 -3.72 -33.34
CA PRO A 202 6.76 -3.99 -34.68
C PRO A 202 8.17 -4.63 -34.65
N ALA A 203 9.04 -4.11 -33.76
CA ALA A 203 10.39 -4.66 -33.60
C ALA A 203 10.38 -6.10 -33.06
N LEU A 204 9.47 -6.39 -32.12
CA LEU A 204 9.27 -7.77 -31.64
C LEU A 204 8.78 -8.68 -32.75
N ALA A 205 7.85 -8.22 -33.59
CA ALA A 205 7.28 -9.03 -34.70
C ALA A 205 8.34 -9.46 -35.72
N GLU A 206 9.43 -8.73 -35.91
CA GLU A 206 10.53 -9.08 -36.81
C GLU A 206 11.36 -10.29 -36.32
N VAL A 207 11.42 -10.52 -35.01
CA VAL A 207 12.27 -11.56 -34.39
C VAL A 207 11.49 -12.67 -33.72
N PHE A 208 10.19 -12.46 -33.52
CA PHE A 208 9.31 -13.42 -32.84
C PHE A 208 8.93 -14.58 -33.76
N ASP A 209 9.15 -15.81 -33.31
CA ASP A 209 8.77 -17.04 -34.03
C ASP A 209 7.46 -17.61 -33.46
N PRO A 210 6.31 -17.42 -34.14
CA PRO A 210 5.02 -17.95 -33.69
C PRO A 210 5.00 -19.48 -33.65
N GLY A 211 5.81 -20.17 -34.52
CA GLY A 211 5.90 -21.62 -34.54
C GLY A 211 6.55 -22.17 -33.25
N ARG A 212 7.51 -21.45 -32.72
CA ARG A 212 8.20 -21.77 -31.46
C ARG A 212 7.37 -21.42 -30.21
N PHE A 213 6.55 -20.36 -30.29
CA PHE A 213 5.79 -19.83 -29.15
C PHE A 213 4.30 -19.65 -29.48
N PRO A 214 3.57 -20.70 -29.88
CA PRO A 214 2.21 -20.56 -30.42
C PRO A 214 1.17 -20.05 -29.45
N VAL A 215 1.32 -20.35 -28.12
CA VAL A 215 0.40 -19.86 -27.09
C VAL A 215 0.67 -18.38 -26.77
N ALA A 216 1.94 -18.01 -26.66
CA ALA A 216 2.33 -16.61 -26.42
C ALA A 216 1.92 -15.72 -27.62
N ASP A 217 2.06 -16.17 -28.83
CA ASP A 217 1.59 -15.48 -30.06
C ASP A 217 0.08 -15.23 -29.99
N ARG A 218 -0.69 -16.28 -29.80
CA ARG A 218 -2.17 -16.18 -29.74
C ARG A 218 -2.66 -15.27 -28.62
N VAL A 219 -2.14 -15.47 -27.42
CA VAL A 219 -2.55 -14.69 -26.24
C VAL A 219 -2.07 -13.24 -26.34
N GLY A 220 -0.81 -13.03 -26.76
CA GLY A 220 -0.24 -11.69 -26.90
C GLY A 220 -0.98 -10.84 -27.94
N ARG A 221 -1.37 -11.43 -29.09
CA ARG A 221 -2.22 -10.72 -30.07
C ARG A 221 -3.58 -10.34 -29.49
N ALA A 222 -4.27 -11.30 -28.85
CA ALA A 222 -5.58 -11.05 -28.26
C ALA A 222 -5.52 -9.94 -27.19
N THR A 223 -4.51 -9.96 -26.33
CA THR A 223 -4.28 -8.92 -25.32
C THR A 223 -3.96 -7.57 -25.96
N GLY A 224 -3.05 -7.55 -26.95
CA GLY A 224 -2.68 -6.33 -27.67
C GLY A 224 -3.86 -5.72 -28.42
N GLU A 225 -4.73 -6.52 -29.03
CA GLU A 225 -5.94 -6.07 -29.69
C GLU A 225 -6.98 -5.52 -28.70
N ALA A 226 -7.16 -6.21 -27.54
CA ALA A 226 -8.14 -5.81 -26.54
C ALA A 226 -7.77 -4.50 -25.83
N HIS A 227 -6.50 -4.34 -25.45
CA HIS A 227 -6.05 -3.25 -24.60
C HIS A 227 -5.26 -2.16 -25.35
N GLN A 228 -4.89 -2.39 -26.62
CA GLN A 228 -4.00 -1.51 -27.42
C GLN A 228 -2.67 -1.22 -26.68
N ALA A 229 -2.26 -2.13 -25.81
CA ALA A 229 -1.08 -2.09 -24.95
C ALA A 229 -0.60 -3.51 -24.63
N ALA A 230 0.58 -3.64 -24.03
CA ALA A 230 1.10 -4.93 -23.59
C ALA A 230 0.29 -5.52 -22.40
N TYR A 231 -0.36 -4.67 -21.63
CA TYR A 231 -1.17 -5.02 -20.45
C TYR A 231 -2.15 -3.90 -20.12
N ASP A 232 -3.15 -4.21 -19.26
CA ASP A 232 -4.09 -3.26 -18.69
C ASP A 232 -4.21 -3.53 -17.18
N LEU A 233 -3.63 -2.64 -16.36
CA LEU A 233 -3.57 -2.81 -14.92
C LEU A 233 -4.93 -2.65 -14.24
N GLU A 234 -5.84 -1.86 -14.81
CA GLU A 234 -7.19 -1.72 -14.27
C GLU A 234 -7.99 -3.01 -14.51
N HIS A 235 -7.89 -3.56 -15.72
CA HIS A 235 -8.46 -4.87 -16.04
C HIS A 235 -7.89 -5.96 -15.12
N GLU A 236 -6.58 -6.01 -14.93
CA GLU A 236 -5.93 -7.01 -14.07
C GLU A 236 -6.38 -6.89 -12.60
N TYR A 237 -6.53 -5.65 -12.10
CA TYR A 237 -7.07 -5.39 -10.76
C TYR A 237 -8.48 -5.95 -10.60
N VAL A 238 -9.40 -5.59 -11.52
CA VAL A 238 -10.80 -6.02 -11.45
C VAL A 238 -10.90 -7.54 -11.64
N PHE A 239 -10.25 -8.09 -12.66
CA PHE A 239 -10.29 -9.52 -12.95
C PHE A 239 -9.76 -10.35 -11.77
N GLY A 240 -8.63 -9.98 -11.21
CA GLY A 240 -8.03 -10.70 -10.09
C GLY A 240 -8.90 -10.63 -8.84
N LEU A 241 -9.39 -9.44 -8.49
CA LEU A 241 -10.27 -9.25 -7.35
C LEU A 241 -11.58 -10.06 -7.47
N ASP A 242 -12.20 -10.08 -8.66
CA ASP A 242 -13.40 -10.87 -8.87
C ASP A 242 -13.13 -12.38 -8.72
N ARG A 243 -12.00 -12.87 -9.23
CA ARG A 243 -11.61 -14.29 -9.05
C ARG A 243 -11.34 -14.63 -7.58
N LEU A 244 -10.75 -13.72 -6.80
CA LEU A 244 -10.57 -13.89 -5.36
C LEU A 244 -11.93 -13.98 -4.65
N ILE A 245 -12.85 -13.07 -4.95
CA ILE A 245 -14.19 -13.05 -4.37
C ILE A 245 -14.98 -14.31 -4.74
N ASP A 246 -14.92 -14.76 -5.99
CA ASP A 246 -15.57 -16.00 -6.44
C ASP A 246 -14.98 -17.23 -5.73
N GLY A 247 -13.64 -17.26 -5.54
CA GLY A 247 -12.95 -18.30 -4.80
C GLY A 247 -13.37 -18.36 -3.33
N LEU A 248 -13.47 -17.20 -2.66
CA LEU A 248 -13.97 -17.11 -1.29
C LEU A 248 -15.44 -17.55 -1.19
N ALA A 249 -16.26 -17.18 -2.15
CA ALA A 249 -17.66 -17.62 -2.20
C ALA A 249 -17.81 -19.14 -2.26
N ALA A 250 -16.86 -19.84 -2.87
CA ALA A 250 -16.85 -21.31 -2.90
C ALA A 250 -16.45 -21.95 -1.56
N LEU A 251 -15.73 -21.21 -0.71
CA LEU A 251 -15.38 -21.67 0.65
C LEU A 251 -16.48 -21.45 1.67
N ILE A 252 -17.33 -20.42 1.45
CA ILE A 252 -18.40 -20.07 2.37
C ILE A 252 -19.41 -21.21 2.38
N ARG A 253 -19.45 -21.91 3.50
CA ARG A 253 -20.44 -22.97 3.71
C ARG A 253 -21.78 -22.31 4.04
N GLU A 254 -22.83 -22.71 3.36
CA GLU A 254 -24.18 -22.38 3.84
C GLU A 254 -24.32 -22.89 5.28
N PRO A 255 -24.95 -22.11 6.19
CA PRO A 255 -25.19 -22.58 7.53
C PRO A 255 -25.94 -23.93 7.42
N THR A 256 -25.35 -24.97 7.95
CA THR A 256 -26.09 -26.24 8.16
C THR A 256 -27.16 -25.96 9.18
N ASP A 257 -28.44 -25.99 8.76
CA ASP A 257 -29.64 -25.93 9.61
C ASP A 257 -29.58 -26.96 10.74
#